data_30a5b84d63971d11b5ce61e3d10c3d73
#
_entry.id   30a5b84d63971d11b5ce61e3d10c3d73
#
_cell.length_a   1.000
_cell.length_b   1.000
_cell.length_c   1.000
_cell.angle_alpha   90.00
_cell.angle_beta   90.00
_cell.angle_gamma   90.00
#
_symmetry.space_group_name_H-M   'P 1'
#
loop_
_entity.id
_entity.type
_entity.pdbx_description
1 polymer ?
#
loop_
_entity_poly.entity_id
_entity_poly.type
_entity_poly.pdbx_seq_one_letter_code
_entity_poly.pdbx_strand_id
1 'polypeptide(L)'
;MLARFVACTVAVLALASGALAQTYPAKPVRIIVPFSAGGLTDVLGRGIANELTKLWGQRVLVENRAGANTIIAAELVAKSPPDGYTILLANDPTLSLNQYMYSKLPYDPVRDLTPVINILQSVTVLVVTPSLAANTLQELIAMAKARPGELTYGTFGYGSSTHLDTLELGTMAGIKLNHIPFKGIAEVLPAVMSGQINMALSAVAPALANIRSGRLKALAYAGAQRNKVLPNVPTYAEAGLPGFFTHGWFGFVVPAGTPREVIEKIAADTSKVITTREFDEKFISGVGMELINQGPAEYAEFLVKDRAQYARRVKEANVKQD
;
A
#
# COMPACT_ATOMS: atom_id res chain seq x y z
N MET A 1 -43.61 52.54 8.54
CA MET A 1 -42.17 52.22 8.38
C MET A 1 -41.79 50.90 9.08
N LEU A 2 -42.28 50.61 10.26
CA LEU A 2 -41.95 49.37 11.02
C LEU A 2 -42.29 48.07 10.28
N ALA A 3 -43.44 47.98 9.61
CA ALA A 3 -43.89 46.79 8.90
C ALA A 3 -42.98 46.43 7.66
N ARG A 4 -42.34 47.41 7.03
CA ARG A 4 -41.38 47.18 5.92
C ARG A 4 -40.04 46.71 6.43
N PHE A 5 -39.61 47.15 7.62
CA PHE A 5 -38.37 46.65 8.26
C PHE A 5 -38.51 45.17 8.71
N VAL A 6 -39.64 44.81 9.30
CA VAL A 6 -39.91 43.43 9.72
C VAL A 6 -39.98 42.47 8.52
N ALA A 7 -40.61 42.91 7.41
CA ALA A 7 -40.66 42.08 6.18
C ALA A 7 -39.30 41.84 5.54
N CYS A 8 -38.40 42.84 5.55
CA CYS A 8 -37.02 42.68 5.05
C CYS A 8 -36.20 41.75 5.96
N THR A 9 -36.35 41.81 7.27
CA THR A 9 -35.61 40.97 8.22
C THR A 9 -36.04 39.50 8.11
N VAL A 10 -37.34 39.24 7.94
CA VAL A 10 -37.86 37.87 7.73
C VAL A 10 -37.43 37.31 6.37
N ALA A 11 -37.34 38.13 5.33
CA ALA A 11 -36.86 37.69 4.01
C ALA A 11 -35.34 37.32 4.02
N VAL A 12 -34.52 38.06 4.77
CA VAL A 12 -33.09 37.79 4.92
C VAL A 12 -32.85 36.50 5.76
N LEU A 13 -33.65 36.27 6.81
CA LEU A 13 -33.60 35.03 7.58
C LEU A 13 -34.08 33.80 6.79
N ALA A 14 -35.07 33.98 5.90
CA ALA A 14 -35.54 32.87 5.05
C ALA A 14 -34.52 32.49 3.95
N LEU A 15 -33.70 33.45 3.47
CA LEU A 15 -32.60 33.19 2.51
C LEU A 15 -31.39 32.51 3.17
N ALA A 16 -31.19 32.67 4.48
CA ALA A 16 -30.14 32.03 5.22
C ALA A 16 -30.43 30.53 5.55
N SER A 17 -31.69 30.12 5.47
CA SER A 17 -32.10 28.74 5.79
C SER A 17 -31.93 27.75 4.63
N GLY A 18 -31.49 28.19 3.46
CA GLY A 18 -31.39 27.38 2.22
C GLY A 18 -30.00 26.89 1.85
N ALA A 19 -29.02 27.00 2.74
CA ALA A 19 -27.78 26.25 2.57
C ALA A 19 -28.04 24.77 2.89
N LEU A 20 -28.81 24.09 2.03
CA LEU A 20 -28.84 22.64 2.00
C LEU A 20 -27.39 22.21 1.89
N ALA A 21 -26.85 21.64 2.97
CA ALA A 21 -25.54 21.01 2.95
C ALA A 21 -25.55 20.06 1.75
N GLN A 22 -24.83 20.43 0.68
CA GLN A 22 -24.72 19.58 -0.50
C GLN A 22 -24.22 18.23 -0.04
N THR A 23 -25.03 17.19 -0.24
CA THR A 23 -24.66 15.84 0.14
C THR A 23 -23.36 15.46 -0.57
N TYR A 24 -22.29 15.24 0.19
CA TYR A 24 -21.03 14.76 -0.35
C TYR A 24 -21.21 13.34 -0.92
N PRO A 25 -20.66 13.04 -2.12
CA PRO A 25 -20.07 13.97 -3.09
C PRO A 25 -21.09 14.59 -4.03
N ALA A 26 -20.99 15.91 -4.31
CA ALA A 26 -21.83 16.64 -5.26
C ALA A 26 -21.13 16.87 -6.62
N LYS A 27 -19.84 16.53 -6.76
CA LYS A 27 -19.01 16.62 -7.96
C LYS A 27 -18.08 15.42 -8.07
N PRO A 28 -17.41 15.19 -9.21
CA PRO A 28 -16.48 14.07 -9.36
C PRO A 28 -15.36 14.04 -8.31
N VAL A 29 -15.07 12.85 -7.78
CA VAL A 29 -13.99 12.58 -6.82
C VAL A 29 -12.79 11.98 -7.55
N ARG A 30 -11.57 12.30 -7.14
CA ARG A 30 -10.33 11.73 -7.71
C ARG A 30 -9.63 10.86 -6.68
N ILE A 31 -9.29 9.64 -7.06
CA ILE A 31 -8.38 8.77 -6.32
C ILE A 31 -7.02 8.85 -7.00
N ILE A 32 -6.04 9.39 -6.30
CA ILE A 32 -4.65 9.48 -6.74
C ILE A 32 -3.95 8.16 -6.38
N VAL A 33 -3.38 7.50 -7.38
CA VAL A 33 -2.64 6.25 -7.24
C VAL A 33 -1.14 6.54 -7.45
N PRO A 34 -0.26 6.25 -6.47
CA PRO A 34 1.15 6.62 -6.51
C PRO A 34 2.03 5.69 -7.38
N PHE A 35 1.43 4.87 -8.22
CA PHE A 35 2.10 3.90 -9.09
C PHE A 35 1.61 4.00 -10.53
N SER A 36 2.38 3.41 -11.45
CA SER A 36 2.01 3.33 -12.86
C SER A 36 0.73 2.55 -13.08
N ALA A 37 0.01 2.90 -14.14
CA ALA A 37 -1.23 2.21 -14.53
C ALA A 37 -0.98 0.72 -14.85
N GLY A 38 -1.98 -0.11 -14.61
CA GLY A 38 -1.95 -1.56 -14.85
C GLY A 38 -1.31 -2.39 -13.72
N GLY A 39 -0.71 -1.76 -12.72
CA GLY A 39 -0.21 -2.44 -11.52
C GLY A 39 -1.33 -2.80 -10.53
N LEU A 40 -0.98 -3.59 -9.51
CA LEU A 40 -1.91 -4.05 -8.47
C LEU A 40 -2.71 -2.90 -7.84
N THR A 41 -2.02 -1.83 -7.45
CA THR A 41 -2.63 -0.66 -6.79
C THR A 41 -3.59 0.10 -7.72
N ASP A 42 -3.26 0.17 -9.00
CA ASP A 42 -4.15 0.78 -10.02
C ASP A 42 -5.42 -0.06 -10.20
N VAL A 43 -5.28 -1.38 -10.30
CA VAL A 43 -6.42 -2.32 -10.42
C VAL A 43 -7.34 -2.24 -9.20
N LEU A 44 -6.77 -2.22 -7.99
CA LEU A 44 -7.50 -2.04 -6.74
C LEU A 44 -8.23 -0.68 -6.71
N GLY A 45 -7.50 0.41 -6.98
CA GLY A 45 -8.06 1.76 -7.01
C GLY A 45 -9.21 1.91 -7.99
N ARG A 46 -9.08 1.35 -9.21
CA ARG A 46 -10.16 1.33 -10.22
C ARG A 46 -11.34 0.46 -9.81
N GLY A 47 -11.09 -0.68 -9.16
CA GLY A 47 -12.14 -1.52 -8.60
C GLY A 47 -12.98 -0.75 -7.59
N ILE A 48 -12.33 -0.11 -6.60
CA ILE A 48 -13.01 0.71 -5.59
C ILE A 48 -13.73 1.90 -6.25
N ALA A 49 -13.06 2.64 -7.15
CA ALA A 49 -13.63 3.79 -7.85
C ALA A 49 -14.92 3.43 -8.62
N ASN A 50 -14.95 2.27 -9.26
CA ASN A 50 -16.11 1.79 -10.00
C ASN A 50 -17.31 1.55 -9.08
N GLU A 51 -17.10 0.86 -7.96
CA GLU A 51 -18.16 0.57 -6.99
C GLU A 51 -18.65 1.83 -6.26
N LEU A 52 -17.71 2.72 -5.87
CA LEU A 52 -18.08 4.01 -5.27
C LEU A 52 -18.84 4.91 -6.27
N THR A 53 -18.52 4.86 -7.58
CA THR A 53 -19.28 5.57 -8.61
C THR A 53 -20.73 5.13 -8.64
N LYS A 54 -20.98 3.82 -8.55
CA LYS A 54 -22.35 3.27 -8.49
C LYS A 54 -23.08 3.69 -7.21
N LEU A 55 -22.36 3.65 -6.07
CA LEU A 55 -22.94 3.95 -4.76
C LEU A 55 -23.27 5.45 -4.60
N TRP A 56 -22.40 6.33 -5.10
CA TRP A 56 -22.54 7.77 -4.93
C TRP A 56 -23.34 8.48 -6.03
N GLY A 57 -23.53 7.82 -7.18
CA GLY A 57 -24.11 8.48 -8.35
C GLY A 57 -23.23 9.60 -8.92
N GLN A 58 -22.00 9.72 -8.44
CA GLN A 58 -20.99 10.68 -8.87
C GLN A 58 -19.76 9.95 -9.38
N ARG A 59 -19.10 10.47 -10.43
CA ARG A 59 -17.91 9.84 -10.98
C ARG A 59 -16.76 9.84 -9.98
N VAL A 60 -16.13 8.67 -9.80
CA VAL A 60 -14.88 8.52 -9.09
C VAL A 60 -13.80 8.17 -10.13
N LEU A 61 -12.82 9.04 -10.27
CA LEU A 61 -11.78 8.94 -11.30
C LEU A 61 -10.47 8.48 -10.66
N VAL A 62 -9.74 7.57 -11.31
CA VAL A 62 -8.39 7.17 -10.88
C VAL A 62 -7.36 7.90 -11.71
N GLU A 63 -6.42 8.54 -11.04
CA GLU A 63 -5.31 9.28 -11.63
C GLU A 63 -3.97 8.73 -11.11
N ASN A 64 -3.14 8.21 -12.01
CA ASN A 64 -1.84 7.66 -11.65
C ASN A 64 -0.77 8.76 -11.60
N ARG A 65 -0.06 8.88 -10.47
CA ARG A 65 1.03 9.83 -10.22
C ARG A 65 2.23 9.09 -9.64
N ALA A 66 2.89 8.31 -10.49
CA ALA A 66 4.06 7.53 -10.11
C ALA A 66 5.32 8.41 -10.00
N GLY A 67 6.25 8.00 -9.16
CA GLY A 67 7.60 8.54 -9.08
C GLY A 67 8.06 8.91 -7.67
N ALA A 68 9.39 9.05 -7.54
CA ALA A 68 10.09 9.42 -6.31
C ALA A 68 9.58 8.65 -5.08
N ASN A 69 9.51 7.33 -5.17
CA ASN A 69 9.01 6.45 -4.09
C ASN A 69 7.69 6.97 -3.48
N THR A 70 6.68 7.27 -4.33
CA THR A 70 5.34 7.80 -3.98
C THR A 70 5.25 9.28 -3.56
N ILE A 71 6.38 9.97 -3.41
CA ILE A 71 6.44 11.36 -2.94
C ILE A 71 5.62 12.31 -3.84
N ILE A 72 5.68 12.14 -5.17
CA ILE A 72 4.94 12.99 -6.13
C ILE A 72 3.44 12.97 -5.87
N ALA A 73 2.87 11.79 -5.66
CA ALA A 73 1.44 11.63 -5.38
C ALA A 73 1.06 12.19 -4.01
N ALA A 74 1.88 11.92 -3.00
CA ALA A 74 1.66 12.38 -1.64
C ALA A 74 1.67 13.91 -1.54
N GLU A 75 2.66 14.56 -2.15
CA GLU A 75 2.78 16.02 -2.20
C GLU A 75 1.56 16.67 -2.90
N LEU A 76 1.13 16.08 -4.02
CA LEU A 76 -0.06 16.55 -4.75
C LEU A 76 -1.29 16.55 -3.85
N VAL A 77 -1.52 15.45 -3.12
CA VAL A 77 -2.70 15.32 -2.26
C VAL A 77 -2.56 16.20 -1.01
N ALA A 78 -1.40 16.22 -0.36
CA ALA A 78 -1.15 17.08 0.81
C ALA A 78 -1.41 18.58 0.54
N LYS A 79 -1.20 19.02 -0.71
CA LYS A 79 -1.44 20.42 -1.16
C LYS A 79 -2.82 20.64 -1.79
N SER A 80 -3.66 19.61 -1.87
CA SER A 80 -5.02 19.73 -2.42
C SER A 80 -5.99 20.35 -1.40
N PRO A 81 -7.12 20.95 -1.85
CA PRO A 81 -8.16 21.44 -0.94
C PRO A 81 -8.66 20.33 -0.01
N PRO A 82 -8.87 20.62 1.29
CA PRO A 82 -9.35 19.65 2.28
C PRO A 82 -10.88 19.47 2.21
N ASP A 83 -11.40 19.16 1.03
CA ASP A 83 -12.84 19.03 0.75
C ASP A 83 -13.28 17.57 0.47
N GLY A 84 -12.35 16.60 0.57
CA GLY A 84 -12.59 15.18 0.33
C GLY A 84 -12.64 14.77 -1.14
N TYR A 85 -12.52 15.69 -2.11
CA TYR A 85 -12.59 15.36 -3.54
C TYR A 85 -11.26 14.91 -4.15
N THR A 86 -10.18 14.89 -3.36
CA THR A 86 -8.89 14.31 -3.73
C THR A 86 -8.46 13.35 -2.64
N ILE A 87 -8.44 12.06 -2.96
CA ILE A 87 -8.12 10.96 -2.06
C ILE A 87 -6.82 10.34 -2.54
N LEU A 88 -5.88 10.02 -1.65
CA LEU A 88 -4.69 9.25 -1.98
C LEU A 88 -4.89 7.78 -1.59
N LEU A 89 -4.63 6.87 -2.52
CA LEU A 89 -4.44 5.46 -2.18
C LEU A 89 -2.99 5.29 -1.68
N ALA A 90 -2.80 5.53 -0.40
CA ALA A 90 -1.51 5.53 0.28
C ALA A 90 -1.02 4.13 0.64
N ASN A 91 0.26 4.04 0.94
CA ASN A 91 0.95 2.83 1.38
C ASN A 91 2.06 3.16 2.40
N ASP A 92 2.77 2.14 2.84
CA ASP A 92 3.87 2.23 3.82
C ASP A 92 4.98 3.22 3.42
N PRO A 93 5.53 3.27 2.19
CA PRO A 93 6.46 4.33 1.80
C PRO A 93 5.89 5.72 2.02
N THR A 94 4.65 5.94 1.64
CA THR A 94 4.01 7.26 1.68
C THR A 94 3.87 7.83 3.09
N LEU A 95 3.42 7.00 4.06
CA LEU A 95 3.02 7.49 5.38
C LEU A 95 3.95 7.08 6.52
N SER A 96 4.83 6.11 6.29
CA SER A 96 5.65 5.56 7.36
C SER A 96 7.15 5.57 7.04
N LEU A 97 7.58 5.16 5.85
CA LEU A 97 8.99 4.95 5.54
C LEU A 97 9.71 6.23 5.11
N ASN A 98 9.14 7.00 4.15
CA ASN A 98 9.86 8.10 3.47
C ASN A 98 10.39 9.17 4.42
N GLN A 99 9.70 9.48 5.52
CA GLN A 99 10.14 10.46 6.51
C GLN A 99 11.46 10.08 7.21
N TYR A 100 11.86 8.81 7.18
CA TYR A 100 13.13 8.34 7.76
C TYR A 100 14.21 8.12 6.70
N MET A 101 13.80 8.03 5.42
CA MET A 101 14.70 7.79 4.30
C MET A 101 15.23 9.08 3.69
N TYR A 102 14.42 10.13 3.61
CA TYR A 102 14.74 11.38 2.94
C TYR A 102 14.99 12.51 3.95
N SER A 103 16.08 13.24 3.79
CA SER A 103 16.41 14.42 4.64
C SER A 103 15.44 15.59 4.41
N LYS A 104 14.87 15.69 3.20
CA LYS A 104 13.86 16.71 2.82
C LYS A 104 12.68 16.04 2.13
N LEU A 105 11.54 16.02 2.83
CA LEU A 105 10.28 15.54 2.29
C LEU A 105 9.36 16.75 2.01
N PRO A 106 8.74 16.88 0.82
CA PRO A 106 7.91 18.04 0.48
C PRO A 106 6.53 18.04 1.14
N TYR A 107 6.24 17.05 1.96
CA TYR A 107 5.04 16.91 2.80
C TYR A 107 5.41 16.29 4.15
N ASP A 108 4.56 16.51 5.14
CA ASP A 108 4.63 15.83 6.45
C ASP A 108 3.52 14.79 6.52
N PRO A 109 3.85 13.48 6.59
CA PRO A 109 2.84 12.42 6.56
C PRO A 109 1.90 12.40 7.78
N VAL A 110 2.26 13.11 8.86
CA VAL A 110 1.45 13.19 10.09
C VAL A 110 0.60 14.45 10.10
N ARG A 111 1.19 15.59 9.68
CA ARG A 111 0.53 16.89 9.75
C ARG A 111 -0.38 17.15 8.54
N ASP A 112 0.05 16.76 7.34
CA ASP A 112 -0.57 17.20 6.08
C ASP A 112 -1.59 16.20 5.52
N LEU A 113 -1.65 14.98 6.06
CA LEU A 113 -2.54 13.91 5.60
C LEU A 113 -3.33 13.29 6.76
N THR A 114 -4.63 13.07 6.53
CA THR A 114 -5.53 12.45 7.52
C THR A 114 -5.92 11.04 7.06
N PRO A 115 -5.76 10.00 7.89
CA PRO A 115 -6.17 8.63 7.59
C PRO A 115 -7.69 8.51 7.48
N VAL A 116 -8.17 7.75 6.50
CA VAL A 116 -9.59 7.48 6.23
C VAL A 116 -9.92 6.02 6.49
N ILE A 117 -9.25 5.10 5.81
CA ILE A 117 -9.47 3.66 5.97
C ILE A 117 -8.21 2.89 5.55
N ASN A 118 -7.76 1.95 6.38
CA ASN A 118 -6.79 0.94 6.00
C ASN A 118 -7.53 -0.22 5.33
N ILE A 119 -7.31 -0.40 4.05
CA ILE A 119 -8.12 -1.29 3.20
C ILE A 119 -7.65 -2.74 3.33
N LEU A 120 -6.35 -2.96 3.09
CA LEU A 120 -5.79 -4.30 3.01
C LEU A 120 -4.31 -4.34 3.39
N GLN A 121 -3.86 -5.55 3.72
CA GLN A 121 -2.46 -5.90 3.90
C GLN A 121 -1.97 -6.71 2.70
N SER A 122 -0.75 -6.39 2.26
CA SER A 122 -0.05 -7.09 1.20
C SER A 122 1.21 -7.72 1.78
N VAL A 123 1.14 -9.01 2.02
CA VAL A 123 2.27 -9.79 2.57
C VAL A 123 3.09 -10.37 1.43
N THR A 124 4.42 -10.44 1.58
CA THR A 124 5.28 -10.92 0.52
C THR A 124 5.50 -12.43 0.56
N VAL A 125 5.78 -12.97 -0.63
CA VAL A 125 6.29 -14.32 -0.85
C VAL A 125 7.72 -14.22 -1.39
N LEU A 126 8.62 -15.05 -0.88
CA LEU A 126 9.97 -15.21 -1.41
C LEU A 126 9.90 -16.05 -2.68
N VAL A 127 10.21 -15.44 -3.81
CA VAL A 127 10.30 -16.12 -5.08
C VAL A 127 11.75 -16.24 -5.55
N VAL A 128 12.07 -17.37 -6.16
CA VAL A 128 13.39 -17.63 -6.72
C VAL A 128 13.27 -18.12 -8.17
N THR A 129 14.37 -17.96 -8.94
CA THR A 129 14.44 -18.50 -10.29
C THR A 129 14.33 -20.02 -10.28
N PRO A 130 13.61 -20.64 -11.25
CA PRO A 130 13.49 -22.10 -11.32
C PRO A 130 14.83 -22.84 -11.43
N SER A 131 15.83 -22.21 -12.02
CA SER A 131 17.18 -22.77 -12.20
C SER A 131 18.01 -22.83 -10.91
N LEU A 132 17.61 -22.12 -9.85
CA LEU A 132 18.31 -22.15 -8.57
C LEU A 132 18.16 -23.55 -7.93
N ALA A 133 19.25 -24.14 -7.47
CA ALA A 133 19.25 -25.48 -6.86
C ALA A 133 18.55 -25.57 -5.48
N ALA A 134 18.10 -24.45 -4.92
CA ALA A 134 17.33 -24.40 -3.68
C ALA A 134 15.83 -24.60 -3.93
N ASN A 135 15.18 -25.50 -3.19
CA ASN A 135 13.74 -25.77 -3.21
C ASN A 135 13.06 -25.44 -1.88
N THR A 136 13.84 -25.14 -0.85
CA THR A 136 13.38 -24.73 0.48
C THR A 136 14.12 -23.48 0.93
N LEU A 137 13.56 -22.76 1.91
CA LEU A 137 14.22 -21.61 2.53
C LEU A 137 15.55 -22.02 3.17
N GLN A 138 15.61 -23.19 3.80
CA GLN A 138 16.82 -23.69 4.46
C GLN A 138 17.95 -23.99 3.46
N GLU A 139 17.62 -24.56 2.30
CA GLU A 139 18.59 -24.79 1.21
C GLU A 139 19.11 -23.45 0.64
N LEU A 140 18.22 -22.45 0.49
CA LEU A 140 18.63 -21.10 0.07
C LEU A 140 19.58 -20.46 1.08
N ILE A 141 19.26 -20.55 2.38
CA ILE A 141 20.11 -20.03 3.45
C ILE A 141 21.48 -20.74 3.47
N ALA A 142 21.49 -22.07 3.35
CA ALA A 142 22.73 -22.84 3.29
C ALA A 142 23.61 -22.45 2.09
N MET A 143 22.99 -22.29 0.91
CA MET A 143 23.67 -21.82 -0.29
C MET A 143 24.25 -20.41 -0.12
N ALA A 144 23.48 -19.47 0.44
CA ALA A 144 23.94 -18.10 0.69
C ALA A 144 25.09 -18.03 1.72
N LYS A 145 25.06 -18.91 2.73
CA LYS A 145 26.17 -19.03 3.70
C LYS A 145 27.44 -19.61 3.08
N ALA A 146 27.31 -20.58 2.17
CA ALA A 146 28.45 -21.17 1.47
C ALA A 146 29.12 -20.17 0.48
N ARG A 147 28.36 -19.24 -0.06
CA ARG A 147 28.83 -18.25 -1.05
C ARG A 147 28.30 -16.85 -0.71
N PRO A 148 28.89 -16.18 0.31
CA PRO A 148 28.41 -14.89 0.78
C PRO A 148 28.51 -13.82 -0.30
N GLY A 149 27.37 -13.14 -0.60
CA GLY A 149 27.29 -12.07 -1.59
C GLY A 149 27.16 -12.51 -3.05
N GLU A 150 27.16 -13.82 -3.36
CA GLU A 150 26.93 -14.31 -4.73
C GLU A 150 25.45 -14.29 -5.14
N LEU A 151 24.54 -14.60 -4.21
CA LEU A 151 23.12 -14.60 -4.51
C LEU A 151 22.60 -13.17 -4.67
N THR A 152 22.00 -12.89 -5.82
CA THR A 152 21.44 -11.58 -6.18
C THR A 152 19.96 -11.51 -5.86
N TYR A 153 19.50 -10.34 -5.39
CA TYR A 153 18.08 -10.08 -5.17
C TYR A 153 17.62 -8.76 -5.79
N GLY A 154 16.41 -8.75 -6.32
CA GLY A 154 15.80 -7.56 -6.92
C GLY A 154 14.82 -6.87 -5.98
N THR A 155 14.78 -5.53 -6.03
CA THR A 155 13.83 -4.68 -5.31
C THR A 155 13.30 -3.55 -6.20
N PHE A 156 12.36 -2.77 -5.68
CA PHE A 156 11.81 -1.58 -6.36
C PHE A 156 12.72 -0.34 -6.24
N GLY A 157 13.99 -0.55 -5.92
CA GLY A 157 14.98 0.51 -5.74
C GLY A 157 15.60 0.49 -4.34
N TYR A 158 16.68 1.24 -4.21
CA TYR A 158 17.37 1.41 -2.94
C TYR A 158 16.44 2.08 -1.92
N GLY A 159 16.41 1.56 -0.69
CA GLY A 159 15.56 2.09 0.38
C GLY A 159 14.06 1.84 0.24
N SER A 160 13.62 1.03 -0.75
CA SER A 160 12.24 0.57 -0.81
C SER A 160 11.90 -0.40 0.33
N SER A 161 10.60 -0.62 0.62
CA SER A 161 10.19 -1.60 1.63
C SER A 161 10.76 -2.98 1.36
N THR A 162 10.75 -3.45 0.12
CA THR A 162 11.34 -4.74 -0.26
C THR A 162 12.87 -4.79 -0.10
N HIS A 163 13.56 -3.65 -0.19
CA HIS A 163 14.99 -3.58 0.13
C HIS A 163 15.21 -3.78 1.63
N LEU A 164 14.48 -3.04 2.48
CA LEU A 164 14.54 -3.19 3.94
C LEU A 164 14.13 -4.60 4.40
N ASP A 165 13.06 -5.15 3.83
CA ASP A 165 12.60 -6.50 4.12
C ASP A 165 13.68 -7.55 3.81
N THR A 166 14.39 -7.39 2.67
CA THR A 166 15.44 -8.34 2.29
C THR A 166 16.72 -8.18 3.14
N LEU A 167 17.04 -6.95 3.56
CA LEU A 167 18.13 -6.71 4.52
C LEU A 167 17.82 -7.35 5.88
N GLU A 168 16.58 -7.22 6.36
CA GLU A 168 16.12 -7.87 7.60
C GLU A 168 16.18 -9.39 7.48
N LEU A 169 15.70 -9.96 6.36
CA LEU A 169 15.84 -11.38 6.06
C LEU A 169 17.32 -11.81 6.13
N GLY A 170 18.20 -11.05 5.49
CA GLY A 170 19.65 -11.31 5.50
C GLY A 170 20.23 -11.30 6.91
N THR A 171 19.85 -10.34 7.73
CA THR A 171 20.29 -10.22 9.13
C THR A 171 19.80 -11.39 9.97
N MET A 172 18.50 -11.71 9.91
CA MET A 172 17.90 -12.80 10.69
C MET A 172 18.43 -14.19 10.28
N ALA A 173 18.67 -14.40 8.99
CA ALA A 173 19.21 -15.67 8.48
C ALA A 173 20.74 -15.78 8.58
N GLY A 174 21.43 -14.68 8.90
CA GLY A 174 22.90 -14.60 8.93
C GLY A 174 23.52 -14.82 7.55
N ILE A 175 22.95 -14.22 6.49
CA ILE A 175 23.39 -14.34 5.10
C ILE A 175 23.71 -12.98 4.48
N LYS A 176 24.62 -12.97 3.51
CA LYS A 176 24.94 -11.80 2.70
C LYS A 176 24.41 -11.99 1.28
N LEU A 177 23.64 -11.04 0.81
CA LEU A 177 23.01 -11.03 -0.52
C LEU A 177 23.47 -9.79 -1.29
N ASN A 178 23.47 -9.87 -2.62
CA ASN A 178 23.87 -8.76 -3.51
C ASN A 178 22.61 -8.08 -4.08
N HIS A 179 22.45 -6.79 -3.79
CA HIS A 179 21.29 -5.99 -4.17
C HIS A 179 21.36 -5.50 -5.62
N ILE A 180 20.29 -5.73 -6.37
CA ILE A 180 20.09 -5.22 -7.74
C ILE A 180 18.80 -4.38 -7.75
N PRO A 181 18.89 -3.03 -7.82
CA PRO A 181 17.72 -2.17 -7.84
C PRO A 181 17.05 -2.14 -9.22
N PHE A 182 15.72 -2.14 -9.24
CA PHE A 182 14.86 -1.98 -10.42
C PHE A 182 13.87 -0.83 -10.19
N LYS A 183 13.16 -0.40 -11.24
CA LYS A 183 12.13 0.64 -11.14
C LYS A 183 10.79 0.14 -10.55
N GLY A 184 10.56 -1.17 -10.53
CA GLY A 184 9.34 -1.77 -9.99
C GLY A 184 9.24 -3.27 -10.24
N ILE A 185 8.18 -3.87 -9.69
CA ILE A 185 7.94 -5.33 -9.73
C ILE A 185 7.80 -5.86 -11.16
N ALA A 186 7.32 -5.03 -12.08
CA ALA A 186 7.18 -5.39 -13.50
C ALA A 186 8.52 -5.71 -14.18
N GLU A 187 9.62 -5.19 -13.67
CA GLU A 187 10.98 -5.50 -14.13
C GLU A 187 11.62 -6.61 -13.29
N VAL A 188 11.36 -6.65 -11.98
CA VAL A 188 11.95 -7.62 -11.05
C VAL A 188 11.53 -9.05 -11.38
N LEU A 189 10.23 -9.33 -11.55
CA LEU A 189 9.76 -10.69 -11.76
C LEU A 189 10.29 -11.32 -13.07
N PRO A 190 10.31 -10.64 -14.23
CA PRO A 190 10.97 -11.12 -15.42
C PRO A 190 12.46 -11.42 -15.23
N ALA A 191 13.18 -10.58 -14.47
CA ALA A 191 14.60 -10.80 -14.16
C ALA A 191 14.82 -12.06 -13.28
N VAL A 192 13.92 -12.35 -12.34
CA VAL A 192 13.96 -13.62 -11.58
C VAL A 192 13.63 -14.81 -12.48
N MET A 193 12.58 -14.71 -13.31
CA MET A 193 12.17 -15.80 -14.20
C MET A 193 13.26 -16.17 -15.21
N SER A 194 14.00 -15.20 -15.72
CA SER A 194 15.10 -15.42 -16.67
C SER A 194 16.41 -15.89 -16.00
N GLY A 195 16.49 -15.84 -14.67
CA GLY A 195 17.73 -16.13 -13.94
C GLY A 195 18.76 -15.01 -13.96
N GLN A 196 18.40 -13.80 -14.46
CA GLN A 196 19.25 -12.61 -14.37
C GLN A 196 19.56 -12.24 -12.93
N ILE A 197 18.59 -12.42 -12.03
CA ILE A 197 18.74 -12.37 -10.57
C ILE A 197 18.17 -13.64 -9.94
N ASN A 198 18.66 -13.98 -8.75
CA ASN A 198 18.32 -15.27 -8.12
C ASN A 198 16.96 -15.23 -7.40
N MET A 199 16.60 -14.11 -6.75
CA MET A 199 15.45 -14.04 -5.87
C MET A 199 14.86 -12.64 -5.77
N ALA A 200 13.62 -12.58 -5.27
CA ALA A 200 12.97 -11.35 -4.85
C ALA A 200 11.89 -11.63 -3.79
N LEU A 201 11.60 -10.62 -2.96
CA LEU A 201 10.35 -10.55 -2.21
C LEU A 201 9.30 -9.87 -3.08
N SER A 202 8.17 -10.52 -3.29
CA SER A 202 7.06 -10.01 -4.10
C SER A 202 5.74 -10.14 -3.34
N ALA A 203 4.83 -9.19 -3.50
CA ALA A 203 3.43 -9.45 -3.17
C ALA A 203 2.95 -10.71 -3.92
N VAL A 204 2.00 -11.43 -3.34
CA VAL A 204 1.49 -12.69 -3.93
C VAL A 204 0.84 -12.42 -5.29
N ALA A 205 -0.01 -11.41 -5.40
CA ALA A 205 -0.80 -11.13 -6.59
C ALA A 205 0.02 -11.08 -7.91
N PRO A 206 1.10 -10.26 -8.05
CA PRO A 206 1.87 -10.21 -9.29
C PRO A 206 2.67 -11.48 -9.58
N ALA A 207 3.01 -12.28 -8.55
CA ALA A 207 3.78 -13.51 -8.71
C ALA A 207 2.92 -14.77 -8.93
N LEU A 208 1.62 -14.73 -8.54
CA LEU A 208 0.76 -15.91 -8.42
C LEU A 208 0.68 -16.76 -9.69
N ALA A 209 0.42 -16.14 -10.84
CA ALA A 209 0.33 -16.87 -12.12
C ALA A 209 1.66 -17.55 -12.51
N ASN A 210 2.79 -16.90 -12.21
CA ASN A 210 4.12 -17.42 -12.50
C ASN A 210 4.53 -18.53 -11.51
N ILE A 211 4.11 -18.46 -10.27
CA ILE A 211 4.29 -19.53 -9.28
C ILE A 211 3.47 -20.75 -9.70
N ARG A 212 2.19 -20.58 -10.03
CA ARG A 212 1.30 -21.67 -10.46
C ARG A 212 1.77 -22.36 -11.74
N SER A 213 2.37 -21.63 -12.65
CA SER A 213 2.92 -22.18 -13.91
C SER A 213 4.35 -22.73 -13.77
N GLY A 214 4.97 -22.68 -12.59
CA GLY A 214 6.35 -23.13 -12.38
C GLY A 214 7.43 -22.23 -12.95
N ARG A 215 7.08 -21.05 -13.47
CA ARG A 215 8.06 -20.04 -13.92
C ARG A 215 8.77 -19.30 -12.78
N LEU A 216 8.25 -19.44 -11.58
CA LEU A 216 8.88 -19.01 -10.33
C LEU A 216 8.70 -20.12 -9.30
N LYS A 217 9.70 -20.37 -8.46
CA LYS A 217 9.56 -21.19 -7.25
C LYS A 217 9.28 -20.26 -6.07
N ALA A 218 8.29 -20.61 -5.23
CA ALA A 218 7.99 -19.90 -3.99
C ALA A 218 8.53 -20.71 -2.81
N LEU A 219 9.39 -20.11 -1.98
CA LEU A 219 10.08 -20.84 -0.89
C LEU A 219 9.48 -20.58 0.49
N ALA A 220 8.98 -19.35 0.73
CA ALA A 220 8.37 -19.00 2.01
C ALA A 220 7.41 -17.81 1.84
N TYR A 221 6.38 -17.76 2.68
CA TYR A 221 5.41 -16.67 2.78
C TYR A 221 5.59 -15.92 4.10
N ALA A 222 5.59 -14.59 4.08
CA ALA A 222 5.91 -13.77 5.24
C ALA A 222 4.71 -13.43 6.14
N GLY A 223 3.60 -14.16 6.01
CA GLY A 223 2.43 -14.04 6.86
C GLY A 223 2.45 -14.99 8.06
N ALA A 224 1.56 -14.73 9.03
CA ALA A 224 1.42 -15.56 10.24
C ALA A 224 0.85 -16.96 9.93
N GLN A 225 0.08 -17.09 8.86
CA GLN A 225 -0.50 -18.35 8.38
C GLN A 225 -0.22 -18.48 6.87
N ARG A 226 -0.31 -19.71 6.33
CA ARG A 226 -0.16 -19.94 4.89
C ARG A 226 -1.20 -19.16 4.10
N ASN A 227 -0.79 -18.63 2.96
CA ASN A 227 -1.69 -17.90 2.08
C ASN A 227 -2.70 -18.85 1.42
N LYS A 228 -3.99 -18.48 1.41
CA LYS A 228 -5.08 -19.32 0.87
C LYS A 228 -4.90 -19.68 -0.60
N VAL A 229 -4.31 -18.79 -1.41
CA VAL A 229 -4.07 -19.03 -2.84
C VAL A 229 -2.76 -19.73 -3.13
N LEU A 230 -1.89 -19.90 -2.11
CA LEU A 230 -0.60 -20.60 -2.14
C LEU A 230 -0.48 -21.59 -0.95
N PRO A 231 -1.41 -22.55 -0.76
CA PRO A 231 -1.49 -23.38 0.43
C PRO A 231 -0.28 -24.30 0.63
N ASN A 232 0.47 -24.59 -0.44
CA ASN A 232 1.67 -25.43 -0.40
C ASN A 232 2.95 -24.64 -0.07
N VAL A 233 2.90 -23.31 -0.03
CA VAL A 233 4.05 -22.49 0.34
C VAL A 233 4.05 -22.31 1.86
N PRO A 234 5.11 -22.76 2.58
CA PRO A 234 5.18 -22.62 4.03
C PRO A 234 5.32 -21.15 4.43
N THR A 235 4.91 -20.82 5.65
CA THR A 235 5.31 -19.55 6.27
C THR A 235 6.81 -19.57 6.58
N TYR A 236 7.42 -18.40 6.80
CA TYR A 236 8.81 -18.33 7.26
C TYR A 236 9.02 -19.06 8.59
N ALA A 237 8.02 -18.99 9.50
CA ALA A 237 8.07 -19.72 10.76
C ALA A 237 8.11 -21.25 10.55
N GLU A 238 7.24 -21.79 9.69
CA GLU A 238 7.24 -23.20 9.30
C GLU A 238 8.52 -23.62 8.56
N ALA A 239 9.09 -22.68 7.79
CA ALA A 239 10.35 -22.88 7.07
C ALA A 239 11.61 -22.68 7.94
N GLY A 240 11.47 -22.51 9.27
CA GLY A 240 12.58 -22.46 10.23
C GLY A 240 13.21 -21.06 10.42
N LEU A 241 12.53 -19.99 10.06
CA LEU A 241 12.91 -18.61 10.35
C LEU A 241 11.73 -17.84 11.01
N PRO A 242 11.38 -18.19 12.26
CA PRO A 242 10.30 -17.55 12.97
C PRO A 242 10.62 -16.07 13.24
N GLY A 243 9.58 -15.24 13.26
CA GLY A 243 9.70 -13.80 13.54
C GLY A 243 9.98 -12.92 12.31
N PHE A 244 10.20 -13.49 11.12
CA PHE A 244 10.27 -12.72 9.90
C PHE A 244 8.86 -12.47 9.33
N PHE A 245 8.49 -11.21 9.22
CA PHE A 245 7.21 -10.76 8.67
C PHE A 245 7.42 -9.54 7.78
N THR A 246 6.60 -9.41 6.74
CA THR A 246 6.53 -8.21 5.91
C THR A 246 5.14 -7.59 6.00
N HIS A 247 5.07 -6.26 5.96
CA HIS A 247 3.86 -5.50 6.27
C HIS A 247 3.61 -4.40 5.24
N GLY A 248 3.45 -4.77 3.95
CA GLY A 248 2.90 -3.82 2.99
C GLY A 248 1.40 -3.64 3.24
N TRP A 249 0.90 -2.44 3.11
CA TRP A 249 -0.53 -2.14 3.27
C TRP A 249 -0.97 -1.05 2.28
N PHE A 250 -2.29 -0.96 2.04
CA PHE A 250 -2.90 0.08 1.22
C PHE A 250 -4.13 0.64 1.93
N GLY A 251 -4.21 1.96 1.97
CA GLY A 251 -5.32 2.66 2.61
C GLY A 251 -5.61 4.01 1.97
N PHE A 252 -6.77 4.56 2.24
CA PHE A 252 -7.11 5.91 1.80
C PHE A 252 -6.72 6.95 2.84
N VAL A 253 -6.15 8.06 2.35
CA VAL A 253 -5.95 9.28 3.12
C VAL A 253 -6.41 10.49 2.31
N VAL A 254 -6.70 11.56 3.01
CA VAL A 254 -7.14 12.85 2.46
C VAL A 254 -6.28 13.99 3.03
N PRO A 255 -6.30 15.20 2.43
CA PRO A 255 -5.63 16.37 3.01
C PRO A 255 -6.08 16.64 4.45
N ALA A 256 -5.15 17.05 5.30
CA ALA A 256 -5.47 17.47 6.67
C ALA A 256 -6.47 18.63 6.66
N GLY A 257 -7.40 18.63 7.62
CA GLY A 257 -8.49 19.62 7.68
C GLY A 257 -9.75 19.24 6.88
N THR A 258 -9.77 18.08 6.21
CA THR A 258 -11.00 17.55 5.60
C THR A 258 -12.06 17.34 6.68
N PRO A 259 -13.33 17.77 6.48
CA PRO A 259 -14.40 17.63 7.47
C PRO A 259 -14.58 16.17 7.89
N ARG A 260 -14.78 15.98 9.21
CA ARG A 260 -14.91 14.65 9.81
C ARG A 260 -16.04 13.82 9.19
N GLU A 261 -17.17 14.46 8.91
CA GLU A 261 -18.33 13.81 8.26
C GLU A 261 -18.00 13.26 6.87
N VAL A 262 -17.14 13.97 6.12
CA VAL A 262 -16.66 13.54 4.80
C VAL A 262 -15.72 12.32 4.94
N ILE A 263 -14.80 12.37 5.91
CA ILE A 263 -13.89 11.26 6.21
C ILE A 263 -14.67 10.00 6.59
N GLU A 264 -15.61 10.13 7.54
CA GLU A 264 -16.45 9.01 8.00
C GLU A 264 -17.30 8.44 6.87
N LYS A 265 -17.85 9.29 5.98
CA LYS A 265 -18.60 8.83 4.81
C LYS A 265 -17.72 8.07 3.82
N ILE A 266 -16.54 8.59 3.47
CA ILE A 266 -15.61 7.89 2.57
C ILE A 266 -15.22 6.52 3.17
N ALA A 267 -14.90 6.50 4.45
CA ALA A 267 -14.52 5.27 5.18
C ALA A 267 -15.66 4.24 5.16
N ALA A 268 -16.86 4.65 5.58
CA ALA A 268 -18.02 3.76 5.66
C ALA A 268 -18.42 3.20 4.28
N ASP A 269 -18.45 4.05 3.25
CA ASP A 269 -18.84 3.62 1.91
C ASP A 269 -17.75 2.76 1.24
N THR A 270 -16.47 3.05 1.47
CA THR A 270 -15.37 2.17 1.05
C THR A 270 -15.45 0.82 1.75
N SER A 271 -15.68 0.80 3.07
CA SER A 271 -15.86 -0.43 3.85
C SER A 271 -17.00 -1.29 3.29
N LYS A 272 -18.17 -0.71 2.96
CA LYS A 272 -19.27 -1.43 2.32
C LYS A 272 -18.86 -2.11 1.01
N VAL A 273 -18.02 -1.44 0.20
CA VAL A 273 -17.55 -1.97 -1.08
C VAL A 273 -16.60 -3.14 -0.88
N ILE A 274 -15.52 -2.91 -0.11
CA ILE A 274 -14.42 -3.89 0.02
C ILE A 274 -14.78 -5.14 0.80
N THR A 275 -15.84 -5.09 1.63
CA THR A 275 -16.35 -6.24 2.41
C THR A 275 -17.37 -7.08 1.65
N THR A 276 -17.78 -6.68 0.43
CA THR A 276 -18.61 -7.55 -0.39
C THR A 276 -17.82 -8.76 -0.83
N ARG A 277 -18.43 -9.94 -0.82
CA ARG A 277 -17.78 -11.19 -1.22
C ARG A 277 -17.20 -11.10 -2.63
N GLU A 278 -17.93 -10.51 -3.57
CA GLU A 278 -17.49 -10.37 -4.95
C GLU A 278 -16.21 -9.50 -5.06
N PHE A 279 -16.18 -8.38 -4.32
CA PHE A 279 -15.01 -7.48 -4.33
C PHE A 279 -13.80 -8.14 -3.67
N ASP A 280 -13.99 -8.74 -2.49
CA ASP A 280 -12.93 -9.41 -1.75
C ASP A 280 -12.31 -10.56 -2.57
N GLU A 281 -13.13 -11.46 -3.12
CA GLU A 281 -12.63 -12.56 -3.94
C GLU A 281 -11.93 -12.09 -5.21
N LYS A 282 -12.38 -11.00 -5.83
CA LYS A 282 -11.81 -10.50 -7.08
C LYS A 282 -10.54 -9.68 -6.89
N PHE A 283 -10.48 -8.84 -5.87
CA PHE A 283 -9.44 -7.82 -5.74
C PHE A 283 -8.55 -7.97 -4.50
N ILE A 284 -8.92 -8.79 -3.52
CA ILE A 284 -8.21 -8.92 -2.25
C ILE A 284 -7.83 -10.40 -1.99
N SER A 285 -8.70 -11.18 -1.39
CA SER A 285 -8.35 -12.53 -0.93
C SER A 285 -8.05 -13.51 -2.07
N GLY A 286 -8.79 -13.42 -3.18
CA GLY A 286 -8.58 -14.29 -4.34
C GLY A 286 -7.28 -14.04 -5.11
N VAL A 287 -6.63 -12.91 -4.87
CA VAL A 287 -5.29 -12.57 -5.40
C VAL A 287 -4.19 -12.63 -4.34
N GLY A 288 -4.52 -13.15 -3.14
CA GLY A 288 -3.56 -13.42 -2.08
C GLY A 288 -3.20 -12.24 -1.19
N MET A 289 -4.04 -11.21 -1.16
CA MET A 289 -3.99 -10.13 -0.17
C MET A 289 -4.94 -10.41 0.99
N GLU A 290 -4.81 -9.67 2.07
CA GLU A 290 -5.60 -9.84 3.29
C GLU A 290 -6.43 -8.57 3.55
N LEU A 291 -7.75 -8.72 3.68
CA LEU A 291 -8.65 -7.62 4.03
C LEU A 291 -8.41 -7.18 5.48
N ILE A 292 -8.18 -5.89 5.69
CA ILE A 292 -7.98 -5.29 7.02
C ILE A 292 -9.21 -4.51 7.47
N ASN A 293 -9.70 -3.58 6.64
CA ASN A 293 -10.91 -2.81 6.87
C ASN A 293 -10.92 -2.04 8.21
N GLN A 294 -9.84 -1.34 8.54
CA GLN A 294 -9.75 -0.50 9.73
C GLN A 294 -10.23 0.91 9.41
N GLY A 295 -11.18 1.41 10.20
CA GLY A 295 -11.70 2.77 10.10
C GLY A 295 -10.70 3.85 10.51
N PRO A 296 -11.08 5.15 10.48
CA PRO A 296 -10.14 6.26 10.65
C PRO A 296 -9.34 6.21 11.96
N ALA A 297 -9.96 5.89 13.08
CA ALA A 297 -9.30 5.84 14.40
C ALA A 297 -8.31 4.68 14.50
N GLU A 298 -8.73 3.47 14.11
CA GLU A 298 -7.88 2.28 14.12
C GLU A 298 -6.72 2.41 13.14
N TYR A 299 -6.97 3.03 11.97
CA TYR A 299 -5.92 3.29 10.99
C TYR A 299 -4.90 4.30 11.51
N ALA A 300 -5.34 5.34 12.22
CA ALA A 300 -4.43 6.29 12.86
C ALA A 300 -3.52 5.61 13.90
N GLU A 301 -4.09 4.74 14.76
CA GLU A 301 -3.32 3.96 15.73
C GLU A 301 -2.33 2.99 15.05
N PHE A 302 -2.77 2.33 13.99
CA PHE A 302 -1.91 1.47 13.18
C PHE A 302 -0.70 2.26 12.65
N LEU A 303 -0.91 3.45 12.07
CA LEU A 303 0.15 4.28 11.52
C LEU A 303 1.18 4.75 12.56
N VAL A 304 0.79 4.95 13.82
CA VAL A 304 1.75 5.26 14.90
C VAL A 304 2.71 4.10 15.11
N LYS A 305 2.20 2.87 15.17
CA LYS A 305 3.01 1.65 15.37
C LYS A 305 3.89 1.36 14.15
N ASP A 306 3.31 1.50 12.95
CA ASP A 306 3.99 1.26 11.68
C ASP A 306 5.17 2.22 11.47
N ARG A 307 4.98 3.52 11.74
CA ARG A 307 6.07 4.52 11.72
C ARG A 307 7.19 4.19 12.70
N ALA A 308 6.85 3.80 13.92
CA ALA A 308 7.86 3.42 14.92
C ALA A 308 8.69 2.19 14.49
N GLN A 309 8.04 1.23 13.83
CA GLN A 309 8.71 0.06 13.26
C GLN A 309 9.66 0.46 12.13
N TYR A 310 9.24 1.31 11.18
CA TYR A 310 10.11 1.78 10.10
C TYR A 310 11.27 2.64 10.60
N ALA A 311 11.08 3.49 11.64
CA ALA A 311 12.16 4.24 12.27
C ALA A 311 13.27 3.32 12.77
N ARG A 312 12.89 2.22 13.46
CA ARG A 312 13.84 1.20 13.95
C ARG A 312 14.54 0.51 12.79
N ARG A 313 13.79 -0.01 11.80
CA ARG A 313 14.32 -0.77 10.66
C ARG A 313 15.30 0.04 9.81
N VAL A 314 14.98 1.31 9.52
CA VAL A 314 15.89 2.22 8.77
C VAL A 314 17.17 2.47 9.54
N LYS A 315 17.08 2.67 10.88
CA LYS A 315 18.26 2.84 11.74
C LYS A 315 19.12 1.58 11.77
N GLU A 316 18.53 0.40 11.95
CA GLU A 316 19.26 -0.89 12.00
C GLU A 316 19.89 -1.24 10.65
N ALA A 317 19.19 -1.00 9.55
CA ALA A 317 19.72 -1.23 8.20
C ALA A 317 20.78 -0.21 7.78
N ASN A 318 20.92 0.92 8.50
CA ASN A 318 21.82 2.05 8.17
C ASN A 318 21.65 2.54 6.72
N VAL A 319 20.42 2.59 6.24
CA VAL A 319 20.06 2.97 4.88
C VAL A 319 19.38 4.34 4.91
N LYS A 320 19.96 5.32 4.20
CA LYS A 320 19.33 6.64 3.97
C LYS A 320 19.45 6.99 2.49
N GLN A 321 18.49 7.75 1.98
CA GLN A 321 18.56 8.43 0.70
C GLN A 321 18.65 9.93 0.98
N ASP A 322 19.77 10.54 0.63
CA ASP A 322 19.94 12.00 0.68
C ASP A 322 19.57 12.64 -0.65
#